data_55debd52c419ffca44786cb4ff3e7270
#
_entry.id   55debd52c419ffca44786cb4ff3e7270
#
_cell.length_a   1.000
_cell.length_b   1.000
_cell.length_c   1.000
_cell.angle_alpha   90.00
_cell.angle_beta   90.00
_cell.angle_gamma   90.00
#
_symmetry.space_group_name_H-M   'P 1'
#
loop_
_entity.id
_entity.type
_entity.pdbx_description
1 polymer ?
#
loop_
_entity_poly.entity_id
_entity_poly.type
_entity_poly.pdbx_seq_one_letter_code
_entity_poly.pdbx_strand_id
1 'polypeptide(L)'
;MTTKAKHPPTVIAIDGTAASGKGTLARKIADHLKFAYLDTGLLYRATAFTVLNKSSFNGKINENLAVKAAKSFLPETMNNPELREELVGHLSSRLGAMKRVRQALIKRQRDFANRPPTDSAGAVMDGRDIGTVICPNADFKIFVDADIEVRAARRVKQLLERGVDVIHARVLQDIRDRDALDKLRSIAPLVPAKDAFIINTSAMDANSAFVLAMEFIDSESKIKDSSIKQP
;
A
#
# COMPACT_ATOMS: atom_id res chain seq x y z
N MET A 1 -1.19 15.34 -37.61
CA MET A 1 -1.57 15.41 -36.19
C MET A 1 -0.37 14.93 -35.38
N THR A 2 0.43 15.85 -34.85
CA THR A 2 1.59 15.55 -34.01
C THR A 2 1.07 15.07 -32.66
N THR A 3 1.20 13.78 -32.38
CA THR A 3 1.02 13.23 -31.03
C THR A 3 2.06 13.88 -30.11
N LYS A 4 1.60 14.83 -29.27
CA LYS A 4 2.41 15.32 -28.15
C LYS A 4 2.92 14.10 -27.38
N ALA A 5 4.23 13.99 -27.23
CA ALA A 5 4.83 12.98 -26.36
C ALA A 5 4.18 13.15 -24.97
N LYS A 6 3.37 12.17 -24.57
CA LYS A 6 2.71 12.20 -23.26
C LYS A 6 3.85 12.01 -22.25
N HIS A 7 4.09 12.99 -21.37
CA HIS A 7 5.01 12.82 -20.27
C HIS A 7 4.65 11.55 -19.50
N PRO A 8 5.64 10.80 -18.97
CA PRO A 8 5.34 9.65 -18.14
C PRO A 8 4.48 10.08 -16.95
N PRO A 9 3.55 9.24 -16.48
CA PRO A 9 2.70 9.59 -15.36
C PRO A 9 3.52 9.76 -14.09
N THR A 10 3.18 10.78 -13.29
CA THR A 10 3.80 10.98 -11.96
C THR A 10 3.42 9.86 -11.02
N VAL A 11 4.40 9.26 -10.33
CA VAL A 11 4.19 8.17 -9.37
C VAL A 11 4.53 8.61 -7.96
N ILE A 12 3.57 8.49 -7.05
CA ILE A 12 3.73 8.73 -5.63
C ILE A 12 3.67 7.40 -4.89
N ALA A 13 4.79 6.99 -4.30
CA ALA A 13 4.91 5.77 -3.51
C ALA A 13 4.72 6.08 -2.03
N ILE A 14 3.76 5.43 -1.38
CA ILE A 14 3.48 5.61 0.05
C ILE A 14 3.60 4.26 0.75
N ASP A 15 4.68 4.07 1.47
CA ASP A 15 4.93 2.87 2.25
C ASP A 15 4.75 3.13 3.75
N GLY A 16 4.68 2.08 4.55
CA GLY A 16 4.62 2.25 6.00
C GLY A 16 3.95 1.10 6.74
N THR A 17 3.96 1.18 8.06
CA THR A 17 3.46 0.15 8.98
C THR A 17 1.94 -0.04 8.90
N ALA A 18 1.45 -1.15 9.47
CA ALA A 18 0.02 -1.40 9.56
C ALA A 18 -0.66 -0.37 10.46
N ALA A 19 -1.84 0.12 10.06
CA ALA A 19 -2.63 1.11 10.81
C ALA A 19 -1.93 2.48 11.08
N SER A 20 -0.83 2.80 10.36
CA SER A 20 -0.16 4.10 10.46
C SER A 20 -0.94 5.27 9.84
N GLY A 21 -2.05 5.03 9.16
CA GLY A 21 -2.81 6.07 8.46
C GLY A 21 -2.41 6.27 6.99
N LYS A 22 -1.41 5.53 6.48
CA LYS A 22 -0.90 5.68 5.10
C LYS A 22 -1.99 5.57 4.02
N GLY A 23 -2.93 4.62 4.13
CA GLY A 23 -4.00 4.45 3.12
C GLY A 23 -4.98 5.63 3.10
N THR A 24 -5.26 6.25 4.26
CA THR A 24 -6.04 7.48 4.35
C THR A 24 -5.29 8.64 3.71
N LEU A 25 -4.00 8.77 4.01
CA LEU A 25 -3.13 9.79 3.42
C LEU A 25 -3.04 9.62 1.90
N ALA A 26 -2.76 8.41 1.43
CA ALA A 26 -2.63 8.10 0.00
C ALA A 26 -3.90 8.44 -0.79
N ARG A 27 -5.06 8.10 -0.25
CA ARG A 27 -6.35 8.42 -0.87
C ARG A 27 -6.59 9.93 -0.93
N LYS A 28 -6.34 10.66 0.17
CA LYS A 28 -6.46 12.12 0.18
C LYS A 28 -5.55 12.81 -0.84
N ILE A 29 -4.31 12.35 -0.97
CA ILE A 29 -3.37 12.88 -1.98
C ILE A 29 -3.88 12.56 -3.40
N ALA A 30 -4.34 11.33 -3.64
CA ALA A 30 -4.87 10.93 -4.94
C ALA A 30 -6.10 11.76 -5.35
N ASP A 31 -7.03 11.95 -4.42
CA ASP A 31 -8.25 12.74 -4.64
C ASP A 31 -7.92 14.22 -4.92
N HIS A 32 -6.96 14.80 -4.17
CA HIS A 32 -6.52 16.18 -4.33
C HIS A 32 -5.84 16.43 -5.69
N LEU A 33 -4.92 15.56 -6.06
CA LEU A 33 -4.18 15.64 -7.32
C LEU A 33 -4.95 15.09 -8.53
N LYS A 34 -6.12 14.47 -8.29
CA LYS A 34 -6.89 13.71 -9.29
C LYS A 34 -6.06 12.62 -9.96
N PHE A 35 -5.22 11.97 -9.18
CA PHE A 35 -4.42 10.82 -9.59
C PHE A 35 -5.18 9.52 -9.34
N ALA A 36 -4.83 8.48 -10.11
CA ALA A 36 -5.35 7.14 -9.85
C ALA A 36 -4.77 6.59 -8.53
N TYR A 37 -5.59 5.87 -7.76
CA TYR A 37 -5.20 5.30 -6.48
C TYR A 37 -5.19 3.78 -6.50
N LEU A 38 -4.15 3.17 -5.95
CA LEU A 38 -4.05 1.72 -5.75
C LEU A 38 -3.61 1.37 -4.32
N ASP A 39 -4.51 0.75 -3.55
CA ASP A 39 -4.16 0.01 -2.32
C ASP A 39 -3.58 -1.35 -2.73
N THR A 40 -2.25 -1.48 -2.75
CA THR A 40 -1.61 -2.73 -3.16
C THR A 40 -1.84 -3.86 -2.15
N GLY A 41 -2.15 -3.54 -0.90
CA GLY A 41 -2.54 -4.51 0.11
C GLY A 41 -3.81 -5.27 -0.28
N LEU A 42 -4.73 -4.64 -1.01
CA LEU A 42 -5.94 -5.31 -1.50
C LEU A 42 -5.62 -6.40 -2.54
N LEU A 43 -4.54 -6.28 -3.31
CA LEU A 43 -4.12 -7.33 -4.25
C LEU A 43 -3.75 -8.63 -3.51
N TYR A 44 -3.00 -8.49 -2.42
CA TYR A 44 -2.65 -9.64 -1.56
C TYR A 44 -3.86 -10.17 -0.81
N ARG A 45 -4.79 -9.30 -0.38
CA ARG A 45 -6.03 -9.69 0.27
C ARG A 45 -6.98 -10.41 -0.69
N ALA A 46 -7.13 -9.94 -1.92
CA ALA A 46 -7.90 -10.63 -2.94
C ALA A 46 -7.31 -12.02 -3.25
N THR A 47 -5.98 -12.13 -3.31
CA THR A 47 -5.28 -13.41 -3.44
C THR A 47 -5.57 -14.32 -2.25
N ALA A 48 -5.47 -13.80 -1.01
CA ALA A 48 -5.73 -14.55 0.22
C ALA A 48 -7.19 -15.04 0.28
N PHE A 49 -8.14 -14.17 -0.02
CA PHE A 49 -9.55 -14.48 -0.07
C PHE A 49 -9.86 -15.63 -1.06
N THR A 50 -9.27 -15.54 -2.25
CA THR A 50 -9.41 -16.60 -3.26
C THR A 50 -8.84 -17.95 -2.78
N VAL A 51 -7.74 -17.93 -2.02
CA VAL A 51 -7.14 -19.13 -1.44
C VAL A 51 -8.02 -19.71 -0.34
N LEU A 52 -8.56 -18.85 0.55
CA LEU A 52 -9.43 -19.28 1.65
C LEU A 52 -10.72 -19.91 1.16
N ASN A 53 -11.35 -19.35 0.12
CA ASN A 53 -12.62 -19.82 -0.42
C ASN A 53 -12.49 -21.07 -1.31
N LYS A 54 -11.29 -21.53 -1.59
CA LYS A 54 -11.10 -22.83 -2.23
C LYS A 54 -11.06 -23.93 -1.17
N SER A 55 -12.01 -24.81 -1.24
CA SER A 55 -12.51 -25.83 -0.31
C SER A 55 -11.52 -26.78 0.39
N SER A 56 -10.22 -26.53 0.30
CA SER A 56 -9.17 -27.35 0.89
C SER A 56 -8.20 -26.61 1.80
N PHE A 57 -8.55 -25.38 2.25
CA PHE A 57 -7.66 -24.65 3.15
C PHE A 57 -7.67 -25.27 4.55
N ASN A 58 -6.62 -26.00 4.88
CA ASN A 58 -6.39 -26.66 6.17
C ASN A 58 -5.31 -25.94 7.03
N GLY A 59 -5.14 -24.61 6.85
CA GLY A 59 -4.10 -23.81 7.51
C GLY A 59 -2.75 -23.81 6.79
N LYS A 60 -2.53 -24.68 5.80
CA LYS A 60 -1.31 -24.73 4.98
C LYS A 60 -1.54 -24.00 3.66
N ILE A 61 -0.59 -23.12 3.28
CA ILE A 61 -0.65 -22.40 2.02
C ILE A 61 -0.09 -23.30 0.91
N ASN A 62 -0.93 -23.61 -0.07
CA ASN A 62 -0.46 -24.18 -1.32
C ASN A 62 0.04 -23.02 -2.21
N GLU A 63 1.36 -22.91 -2.40
CA GLU A 63 1.97 -21.82 -3.15
C GLU A 63 1.49 -21.77 -4.61
N ASN A 64 1.33 -22.92 -5.29
CA ASN A 64 0.84 -22.95 -6.67
C ASN A 64 -0.58 -22.40 -6.78
N LEU A 65 -1.45 -22.75 -5.83
CA LEU A 65 -2.79 -22.20 -5.74
C LEU A 65 -2.77 -20.69 -5.50
N ALA A 66 -1.91 -20.21 -4.58
CA ALA A 66 -1.76 -18.79 -4.30
C ALA A 66 -1.24 -18.00 -5.52
N VAL A 67 -0.27 -18.55 -6.26
CA VAL A 67 0.23 -17.95 -7.51
C VAL A 67 -0.87 -17.91 -8.58
N LYS A 68 -1.66 -18.98 -8.71
CA LYS A 68 -2.80 -19.00 -9.64
C LYS A 68 -3.83 -17.95 -9.25
N ALA A 69 -4.19 -17.86 -7.97
CA ALA A 69 -5.10 -16.85 -7.45
C ALA A 69 -4.58 -15.42 -7.71
N ALA A 70 -3.31 -15.16 -7.45
CA ALA A 70 -2.68 -13.84 -7.70
C ALA A 70 -2.76 -13.39 -9.16
N LYS A 71 -2.73 -14.34 -10.10
CA LYS A 71 -2.83 -14.04 -11.55
C LYS A 71 -4.26 -13.85 -12.04
N SER A 72 -5.24 -14.51 -11.42
CA SER A 72 -6.58 -14.71 -11.99
C SER A 72 -7.72 -13.96 -11.28
N PHE A 73 -7.48 -13.27 -10.14
CA PHE A 73 -8.59 -12.53 -9.53
C PHE A 73 -9.02 -11.32 -10.40
N LEU A 74 -10.32 -11.09 -10.39
CA LEU A 74 -10.90 -9.98 -11.15
C LEU A 74 -10.77 -8.65 -10.36
N PRO A 75 -10.63 -7.49 -11.03
CA PRO A 75 -10.56 -6.19 -10.36
C PRO A 75 -11.73 -5.94 -9.41
N GLU A 76 -12.93 -6.38 -9.76
CA GLU A 76 -14.16 -6.23 -8.96
C GLU A 76 -14.04 -6.92 -7.60
N THR A 77 -13.24 -7.99 -7.50
CA THR A 77 -12.94 -8.66 -6.22
C THR A 77 -12.38 -7.69 -5.19
N MET A 78 -11.66 -6.65 -5.62
CA MET A 78 -11.07 -5.66 -4.71
C MET A 78 -12.11 -4.81 -3.97
N ASN A 79 -13.35 -4.79 -4.43
CA ASN A 79 -14.47 -4.08 -3.79
C ASN A 79 -15.20 -4.94 -2.74
N ASN A 80 -14.85 -6.22 -2.60
CA ASN A 80 -15.49 -7.11 -1.64
C ASN A 80 -15.13 -6.69 -0.20
N PRO A 81 -16.12 -6.37 0.67
CA PRO A 81 -15.89 -6.00 2.06
C PRO A 81 -15.19 -7.10 2.89
N GLU A 82 -15.38 -8.38 2.56
CA GLU A 82 -14.76 -9.53 3.22
C GLU A 82 -13.22 -9.53 3.09
N LEU A 83 -12.65 -8.82 2.12
CA LEU A 83 -11.21 -8.64 2.02
C LEU A 83 -10.61 -7.95 3.26
N ARG A 84 -11.44 -7.27 4.04
CA ARG A 84 -11.01 -6.54 5.24
C ARG A 84 -11.10 -7.37 6.51
N GLU A 85 -11.55 -8.61 6.40
CA GLU A 85 -11.56 -9.56 7.51
C GLU A 85 -10.15 -9.86 8.01
N GLU A 86 -10.07 -10.22 9.29
CA GLU A 86 -8.80 -10.42 9.99
C GLU A 86 -8.05 -11.64 9.44
N LEU A 87 -8.76 -12.76 9.23
CA LEU A 87 -8.20 -13.97 8.64
C LEU A 87 -7.59 -13.72 7.25
N VAL A 88 -8.29 -12.96 6.40
CA VAL A 88 -7.79 -12.53 5.10
C VAL A 88 -6.54 -11.66 5.26
N GLY A 89 -6.53 -10.77 6.25
CA GLY A 89 -5.40 -9.92 6.58
C GLY A 89 -4.15 -10.72 7.00
N HIS A 90 -4.31 -11.69 7.89
CA HIS A 90 -3.21 -12.56 8.32
C HIS A 90 -2.65 -13.38 7.16
N LEU A 91 -3.52 -14.01 6.36
CA LEU A 91 -3.07 -14.77 5.20
C LEU A 91 -2.38 -13.88 4.16
N SER A 92 -2.89 -12.68 3.91
CA SER A 92 -2.28 -11.72 2.97
C SER A 92 -0.85 -11.34 3.36
N SER A 93 -0.56 -11.18 4.66
CA SER A 93 0.80 -10.90 5.15
C SER A 93 1.75 -12.08 4.91
N ARG A 94 1.29 -13.31 5.14
CA ARG A 94 2.04 -14.54 4.82
C ARG A 94 2.32 -14.66 3.31
N LEU A 95 1.33 -14.38 2.47
CA LEU A 95 1.48 -14.37 1.00
C LEU A 95 2.47 -13.29 0.54
N GLY A 96 2.50 -12.15 1.23
CA GLY A 96 3.45 -11.05 1.00
C GLY A 96 4.92 -11.43 1.21
N ALA A 97 5.21 -12.49 1.97
CA ALA A 97 6.55 -13.05 2.15
C ALA A 97 6.93 -14.08 1.06
N MET A 98 5.99 -14.54 0.23
CA MET A 98 6.21 -15.59 -0.77
C MET A 98 6.69 -15.01 -2.10
N LYS A 99 7.92 -15.34 -2.51
CA LYS A 99 8.58 -14.81 -3.72
C LYS A 99 7.72 -14.96 -4.98
N ARG A 100 7.17 -16.13 -5.22
CA ARG A 100 6.40 -16.43 -6.44
C ARG A 100 5.07 -15.69 -6.49
N VAL A 101 4.41 -15.50 -5.34
CA VAL A 101 3.16 -14.71 -5.23
C VAL A 101 3.47 -13.23 -5.52
N ARG A 102 4.53 -12.68 -4.93
CA ARG A 102 4.98 -11.33 -5.21
C ARG A 102 5.28 -11.11 -6.69
N GLN A 103 6.05 -12.02 -7.30
CA GLN A 103 6.35 -11.97 -8.74
C GLN A 103 5.09 -11.97 -9.60
N ALA A 104 4.06 -12.72 -9.22
CA ALA A 104 2.79 -12.75 -9.94
C ALA A 104 2.03 -11.40 -9.87
N LEU A 105 2.22 -10.63 -8.78
CA LEU A 105 1.54 -9.33 -8.56
C LEU A 105 2.35 -8.11 -9.03
N ILE A 106 3.68 -8.22 -9.16
CA ILE A 106 4.56 -7.09 -9.52
C ILE A 106 4.15 -6.46 -10.84
N LYS A 107 3.89 -7.28 -11.86
CA LYS A 107 3.54 -6.75 -13.19
C LYS A 107 2.29 -5.86 -13.11
N ARG A 108 1.24 -6.32 -12.44
CA ARG A 108 -0.01 -5.55 -12.28
C ARG A 108 0.19 -4.22 -11.56
N GLN A 109 1.03 -4.20 -10.54
CA GLN A 109 1.37 -2.99 -9.78
C GLN A 109 2.15 -2.00 -10.66
N ARG A 110 3.16 -2.47 -11.39
CA ARG A 110 3.94 -1.63 -12.32
C ARG A 110 3.13 -1.15 -13.52
N ASP A 111 2.25 -2.00 -14.05
CA ASP A 111 1.35 -1.61 -15.14
C ASP A 111 0.41 -0.49 -14.70
N PHE A 112 -0.08 -0.51 -13.44
CA PHE A 112 -0.89 0.57 -12.87
C PHE A 112 -0.09 1.86 -12.72
N ALA A 113 1.15 1.80 -12.22
CA ALA A 113 2.02 2.98 -12.09
C ALA A 113 2.34 3.61 -13.45
N ASN A 114 2.68 2.78 -14.45
CA ASN A 114 3.12 3.25 -15.76
C ASN A 114 1.97 3.67 -16.69
N ARG A 115 0.77 3.14 -16.46
CA ARG A 115 -0.45 3.37 -17.23
C ARG A 115 -1.65 3.44 -16.30
N PRO A 116 -1.75 4.52 -15.51
CA PRO A 116 -2.87 4.67 -14.60
C PRO A 116 -4.20 4.67 -15.37
N PRO A 117 -5.27 4.08 -14.81
CA PRO A 117 -6.57 4.05 -15.44
C PRO A 117 -7.15 5.46 -15.58
N THR A 118 -8.16 5.60 -16.47
CA THR A 118 -8.94 6.85 -16.67
C THR A 118 -8.14 8.05 -17.17
N ASP A 119 -7.03 7.83 -17.92
CA ASP A 119 -6.14 8.90 -18.41
C ASP A 119 -5.64 9.86 -17.32
N SER A 120 -5.52 9.34 -16.10
CA SER A 120 -4.99 10.08 -14.97
C SER A 120 -3.55 10.53 -15.23
N ALA A 121 -3.20 11.73 -14.83
CA ALA A 121 -1.85 12.28 -15.03
C ALA A 121 -0.80 11.60 -14.11
N GLY A 122 -1.24 10.83 -13.11
CA GLY A 122 -0.36 10.14 -12.19
C GLY A 122 -1.05 9.02 -11.41
N ALA A 123 -0.25 8.34 -10.59
CA ALA A 123 -0.67 7.25 -9.72
C ALA A 123 -0.16 7.45 -8.28
N VAL A 124 -1.03 7.25 -7.31
CA VAL A 124 -0.67 7.11 -5.89
C VAL A 124 -0.85 5.67 -5.49
N MET A 125 0.20 5.06 -4.98
CA MET A 125 0.20 3.66 -4.58
C MET A 125 0.60 3.53 -3.11
N ASP A 126 -0.20 2.82 -2.32
CA ASP A 126 0.19 2.53 -0.95
C ASP A 126 0.52 1.05 -0.74
N GLY A 127 1.52 0.78 0.10
CA GLY A 127 1.98 -0.58 0.35
C GLY A 127 2.98 -0.73 1.49
N ARG A 128 4.02 -1.53 1.20
CA ARG A 128 5.12 -1.85 2.12
C ARG A 128 6.50 -1.68 1.48
N ASP A 129 6.55 -1.73 0.17
CA ASP A 129 7.76 -1.77 -0.63
C ASP A 129 7.57 -1.12 -2.01
N ILE A 130 6.65 -0.17 -2.08
CA ILE A 130 6.37 0.53 -3.34
C ILE A 130 7.60 1.31 -3.77
N GLY A 131 8.14 2.16 -2.89
CA GLY A 131 9.30 3.01 -3.17
C GLY A 131 10.64 2.27 -3.17
N THR A 132 10.69 1.02 -2.66
CA THR A 132 11.95 0.26 -2.62
C THR A 132 12.05 -0.82 -3.71
N VAL A 133 10.92 -1.45 -4.10
CA VAL A 133 10.91 -2.63 -4.99
C VAL A 133 9.99 -2.47 -6.19
N ILE A 134 8.77 -2.00 -5.99
CA ILE A 134 7.76 -1.93 -7.07
C ILE A 134 8.09 -0.78 -8.02
N CYS A 135 8.22 0.43 -7.49
CA CYS A 135 8.52 1.67 -8.19
C CYS A 135 9.74 2.38 -7.56
N PRO A 136 10.96 1.80 -7.65
CA PRO A 136 12.15 2.38 -7.03
C PRO A 136 12.50 3.77 -7.59
N ASN A 137 11.99 4.11 -8.76
CA ASN A 137 12.13 5.40 -9.42
C ASN A 137 10.85 6.25 -9.32
N ALA A 138 9.99 6.01 -8.32
CA ALA A 138 8.83 6.86 -8.07
C ALA A 138 9.27 8.32 -7.87
N ASP A 139 8.47 9.27 -8.39
CA ASP A 139 8.79 10.71 -8.33
C ASP A 139 8.81 11.22 -6.90
N PHE A 140 7.92 10.71 -6.06
CA PHE A 140 7.83 11.04 -4.64
C PHE A 140 7.70 9.76 -3.83
N LYS A 141 8.46 9.68 -2.74
CA LYS A 141 8.41 8.54 -1.82
C LYS A 141 8.14 9.04 -0.42
N ILE A 142 7.11 8.51 0.19
CA ILE A 142 6.70 8.85 1.56
C ILE A 142 6.65 7.57 2.37
N PHE A 143 7.22 7.59 3.57
CA PHE A 143 7.12 6.49 4.51
C PHE A 143 6.36 6.96 5.76
N VAL A 144 5.23 6.30 6.04
CA VAL A 144 4.33 6.68 7.13
C VAL A 144 4.45 5.69 8.27
N ASP A 145 4.78 6.17 9.45
CA ASP A 145 4.85 5.37 10.67
C ASP A 145 4.08 6.04 11.82
N ALA A 146 3.82 5.30 12.87
CA ALA A 146 3.27 5.78 14.11
C ALA A 146 3.58 4.80 15.25
N ASP A 147 3.53 5.27 16.47
CA ASP A 147 3.71 4.46 17.67
C ASP A 147 2.72 3.30 17.69
N ILE A 148 3.18 2.15 18.11
CA ILE A 148 2.41 0.92 18.01
C ILE A 148 1.09 0.98 18.81
N GLU A 149 1.09 1.63 19.96
CA GLU A 149 -0.12 1.82 20.79
C GLU A 149 -1.15 2.71 20.07
N VAL A 150 -0.69 3.78 19.39
CA VAL A 150 -1.55 4.65 18.58
C VAL A 150 -2.16 3.88 17.42
N ARG A 151 -1.37 3.03 16.76
CA ARG A 151 -1.85 2.18 15.66
C ARG A 151 -2.85 1.13 16.13
N ALA A 152 -2.62 0.54 17.30
CA ALA A 152 -3.55 -0.40 17.93
C ALA A 152 -4.89 0.29 18.28
N ALA A 153 -4.83 1.46 18.90
CA ALA A 153 -6.03 2.24 19.21
C ALA A 153 -6.84 2.61 17.95
N ARG A 154 -6.16 3.06 16.88
CA ARG A 154 -6.80 3.33 15.58
C ARG A 154 -7.46 2.08 14.99
N ARG A 155 -6.80 0.93 15.10
CA ARG A 155 -7.34 -0.34 14.58
C ARG A 155 -8.54 -0.82 15.39
N VAL A 156 -8.49 -0.72 16.71
CA VAL A 156 -9.65 -1.02 17.60
C VAL A 156 -10.85 -0.17 17.19
N LYS A 157 -10.65 1.15 17.05
CA LYS A 157 -11.73 2.06 16.62
C LYS A 157 -12.34 1.63 15.29
N GLN A 158 -11.51 1.31 14.29
CA GLN A 158 -11.98 0.84 12.97
C GLN A 158 -12.78 -0.47 13.04
N LEU A 159 -12.43 -1.38 13.94
CA LEU A 159 -13.13 -2.66 14.10
C LEU A 159 -14.47 -2.45 14.81
N LEU A 160 -14.50 -1.63 15.87
CA LEU A 160 -15.74 -1.27 16.57
C LEU A 160 -16.74 -0.55 15.65
N GLU A 161 -16.28 0.39 14.81
CA GLU A 161 -17.10 1.07 13.81
C GLU A 161 -17.74 0.10 12.77
N ARG A 162 -17.19 -1.11 12.66
CA ARG A 162 -17.74 -2.19 11.82
C ARG A 162 -18.58 -3.19 12.60
N GLY A 163 -18.85 -2.93 13.87
CA GLY A 163 -19.60 -3.83 14.73
C GLY A 163 -18.83 -5.10 15.15
N VAL A 164 -17.49 -5.08 15.08
CA VAL A 164 -16.66 -6.21 15.52
C VAL A 164 -16.17 -5.93 16.92
N ASP A 165 -16.57 -6.77 17.88
CA ASP A 165 -16.07 -6.73 19.24
C ASP A 165 -14.62 -7.20 19.30
N VAL A 166 -13.74 -6.38 19.89
CA VAL A 166 -12.31 -6.67 19.96
C VAL A 166 -11.70 -6.33 21.31
N ILE A 167 -10.68 -7.08 21.66
CA ILE A 167 -9.86 -6.84 22.86
C ILE A 167 -8.60 -6.09 22.41
N HIS A 168 -8.35 -4.90 22.97
CA HIS A 168 -7.19 -4.04 22.61
C HIS A 168 -5.85 -4.80 22.64
N ALA A 169 -5.59 -5.59 23.69
CA ALA A 169 -4.35 -6.36 23.81
C ALA A 169 -4.15 -7.35 22.67
N ARG A 170 -5.23 -7.94 22.15
CA ARG A 170 -5.19 -8.85 21.01
C ARG A 170 -4.85 -8.10 19.72
N VAL A 171 -5.52 -6.98 19.48
CA VAL A 171 -5.23 -6.12 18.32
C VAL A 171 -3.79 -5.60 18.32
N LEU A 172 -3.29 -5.22 19.51
CA LEU A 172 -1.91 -4.80 19.68
C LEU A 172 -0.92 -5.93 19.33
N GLN A 173 -1.20 -7.15 19.80
CA GLN A 173 -0.35 -8.31 19.47
C GLN A 173 -0.38 -8.62 17.98
N ASP A 174 -1.56 -8.60 17.34
CA ASP A 174 -1.70 -8.82 15.89
C ASP A 174 -0.91 -7.79 15.07
N ILE A 175 -0.87 -6.53 15.51
CA ILE A 175 -0.06 -5.50 14.86
C ILE A 175 1.43 -5.77 15.03
N ARG A 176 1.88 -6.18 16.24
CA ARG A 176 3.28 -6.56 16.50
C ARG A 176 3.72 -7.71 15.61
N ASP A 177 2.93 -8.76 15.54
CA ASP A 177 3.23 -9.95 14.73
C ASP A 177 3.30 -9.60 13.25
N ARG A 178 2.39 -8.76 12.79
CA ARG A 178 2.38 -8.28 11.41
C ARG A 178 3.57 -7.42 11.08
N ASP A 179 3.94 -6.48 11.96
CA ASP A 179 5.13 -5.64 11.76
C ASP A 179 6.41 -6.48 11.73
N ALA A 180 6.50 -7.50 12.61
CA ALA A 180 7.61 -8.43 12.60
C ALA A 180 7.69 -9.20 11.27
N LEU A 181 6.56 -9.74 10.78
CA LEU A 181 6.50 -10.40 9.48
C LEU A 181 6.90 -9.47 8.32
N ASP A 182 6.40 -8.22 8.31
CA ASP A 182 6.69 -7.26 7.25
C ASP A 182 8.16 -6.80 7.28
N LYS A 183 8.75 -6.60 8.47
CA LYS A 183 10.13 -6.13 8.65
C LYS A 183 11.18 -7.23 8.46
N LEU A 184 10.89 -8.45 8.93
CA LEU A 184 11.86 -9.56 8.96
C LEU A 184 11.83 -10.46 7.72
N ARG A 185 10.89 -10.25 6.79
CA ARG A 185 10.85 -11.05 5.57
C ARG A 185 12.13 -10.84 4.75
N SER A 186 12.69 -11.93 4.22
CA SER A 186 13.93 -11.92 3.43
C SER A 186 13.77 -11.23 2.06
N ILE A 187 12.53 -11.07 1.58
CA ILE A 187 12.22 -10.50 0.28
C ILE A 187 11.37 -9.24 0.48
N ALA A 188 11.86 -8.12 0.00
CA ALA A 188 11.20 -6.81 0.07
C ALA A 188 10.76 -6.46 1.50
N PRO A 189 11.67 -6.42 2.48
CA PRO A 189 11.34 -6.04 3.86
C PRO A 189 10.71 -4.64 3.90
N LEU A 190 9.87 -4.41 4.91
CA LEU A 190 9.33 -3.09 5.17
C LEU A 190 10.43 -2.20 5.75
N VAL A 191 11.03 -1.41 4.88
CA VAL A 191 12.01 -0.38 5.22
C VAL A 191 11.72 0.88 4.40
N PRO A 192 11.98 2.09 4.93
CA PRO A 192 11.88 3.30 4.12
C PRO A 192 12.89 3.27 2.97
N ALA A 193 12.52 3.77 1.81
CA ALA A 193 13.47 4.05 0.74
C ALA A 193 14.47 5.12 1.22
N LYS A 194 15.69 5.12 0.70
CA LYS A 194 16.75 6.06 1.13
C LYS A 194 16.37 7.53 0.92
N ASP A 195 15.56 7.78 -0.08
CA ASP A 195 15.04 9.09 -0.50
C ASP A 195 13.57 9.30 -0.07
N ALA A 196 13.05 8.50 0.86
CA ALA A 196 11.70 8.66 1.34
C ALA A 196 11.59 9.77 2.40
N PHE A 197 10.60 10.63 2.23
CA PHE A 197 10.16 11.54 3.27
C PHE A 197 9.41 10.78 4.36
N ILE A 198 9.85 10.89 5.61
CA ILE A 198 9.29 10.13 6.73
C ILE A 198 8.28 10.98 7.48
N ILE A 199 7.06 10.46 7.63
CA ILE A 199 5.99 11.10 8.41
C ILE A 199 5.65 10.21 9.61
N ASN A 200 5.90 10.71 10.82
CA ASN A 200 5.40 10.10 12.05
C ASN A 200 4.04 10.69 12.39
N THR A 201 2.99 9.87 12.29
CA THR A 201 1.62 10.31 12.52
C THR A 201 1.13 10.07 13.95
N SER A 202 2.00 9.75 14.91
CA SER A 202 1.59 9.41 16.29
C SER A 202 0.77 10.53 16.94
N ALA A 203 1.18 11.78 16.76
CA ALA A 203 0.53 12.97 17.29
C ALA A 203 -0.25 13.78 16.22
N MET A 204 -0.47 13.21 15.03
CA MET A 204 -1.11 13.92 13.91
C MET A 204 -2.49 13.34 13.59
N ASP A 205 -3.41 14.20 13.22
CA ASP A 205 -4.62 13.82 12.53
C ASP A 205 -4.39 13.63 11.02
N ALA A 206 -5.41 13.17 10.31
CA ALA A 206 -5.31 12.89 8.88
C ALA A 206 -5.12 14.16 8.03
N ASN A 207 -5.55 15.34 8.50
CA ASN A 207 -5.39 16.60 7.77
C ASN A 207 -3.97 17.13 7.93
N SER A 208 -3.44 17.13 9.14
CA SER A 208 -2.05 17.54 9.42
C SER A 208 -1.04 16.70 8.64
N ALA A 209 -1.24 15.37 8.61
CA ALA A 209 -0.39 14.48 7.81
C ALA A 209 -0.51 14.77 6.31
N PHE A 210 -1.70 15.11 5.82
CA PHE A 210 -1.93 15.47 4.42
C PHE A 210 -1.24 16.78 4.05
N VAL A 211 -1.38 17.84 4.86
CA VAL A 211 -0.72 19.12 4.63
C VAL A 211 0.80 18.94 4.55
N LEU A 212 1.39 18.23 5.51
CA LEU A 212 2.82 17.97 5.54
C LEU A 212 3.31 17.19 4.31
N ALA A 213 2.53 16.21 3.84
CA ALA A 213 2.86 15.44 2.64
C ALA A 213 2.77 16.31 1.37
N MET A 214 1.78 17.21 1.28
CA MET A 214 1.66 18.11 0.14
C MET A 214 2.75 19.15 0.10
N GLU A 215 3.15 19.73 1.24
CA GLU A 215 4.30 20.63 1.34
C GLU A 215 5.59 19.98 0.81
N PHE A 216 5.82 18.71 1.17
CA PHE A 216 6.94 17.94 0.63
C PHE A 216 6.83 17.78 -0.90
N ILE A 217 5.68 17.33 -1.42
CA ILE A 217 5.47 17.12 -2.86
C ILE A 217 5.67 18.41 -3.64
N ASP A 218 5.13 19.53 -3.16
CA ASP A 218 5.23 20.83 -3.82
C ASP A 218 6.66 21.37 -3.81
N SER A 219 7.40 21.16 -2.72
CA SER A 219 8.81 21.60 -2.63
C SER A 219 9.70 20.84 -3.61
N GLU A 220 9.56 19.51 -3.67
CA GLU A 220 10.32 18.66 -4.58
C GLU A 220 9.97 18.92 -6.06
N SER A 221 8.69 19.21 -6.36
CA SER A 221 8.26 19.56 -7.71
C SER A 221 8.93 20.82 -8.22
N LYS A 222 9.03 21.86 -7.39
CA LYS A 222 9.72 23.13 -7.72
C LYS A 222 11.22 22.92 -7.99
N ILE A 223 11.87 22.06 -7.22
CA ILE A 223 13.29 21.74 -7.39
C ILE A 223 13.50 21.04 -8.73
N LYS A 224 12.66 20.06 -9.09
CA LYS A 224 12.75 19.34 -10.36
C LYS A 224 12.55 20.27 -11.56
N ASP A 225 11.56 21.16 -11.50
CA ASP A 225 11.28 22.14 -12.56
C ASP A 225 12.42 23.14 -12.74
N SER A 226 13.09 23.56 -11.67
CA SER A 226 14.24 24.45 -11.72
C SER A 226 15.49 23.77 -12.32
N SER A 227 15.68 22.48 -12.04
CA SER A 227 16.82 21.71 -12.56
C SER A 227 16.72 21.41 -14.07
N ILE A 228 15.50 21.40 -14.63
CA ILE A 228 15.26 21.20 -16.07
C ILE A 228 15.50 22.51 -16.86
N LYS A 229 15.48 23.67 -16.22
CA LYS A 229 15.62 24.99 -16.86
C LYS A 229 17.03 25.54 -16.87
N GLN A 230 18.03 24.83 -16.37
CA GLN A 230 19.45 25.21 -16.53
C GLN A 230 19.99 24.60 -17.83
N PRO A 231 20.47 25.46 -18.77
CA PRO A 231 21.00 25.03 -20.05
C PRO A 231 22.34 24.31 -19.92
#